data_f6d1daf75c2b26596804a72c82945f5a
#
_entry.id   f6d1daf75c2b26596804a72c82945f5a
#
_cell.length_a   1.000
_cell.length_b   1.000
_cell.length_c   1.000
_cell.angle_alpha   90.00
_cell.angle_beta   90.00
_cell.angle_gamma   90.00
#
_symmetry.space_group_name_H-M   'P 1'
#
loop_
_entity.id
_entity.type
_entity.pdbx_description
1 polymer ?
#
loop_
_entity_poly.entity_id
_entity_poly.type
_entity_poly.pdbx_seq_one_letter_code
_entity_poly.pdbx_strand_id
1 'polypeptide(L)'
;MNNFSKNCVRYPAFWRLRRTAVAAGVVWLLCSCGMGRERAPEQSGSQSPAGANQSPSSLDQAPSKDPARPAPPQADPNKFAIIISGVGGEDVYTKKFTSQVFRLHDALTGRLGFAEKNVTLLTETGASGAEDGFADPDRASGGYVGRSTEDEVRKALDRVKAAAKPNSLLLVVLIGHGSFDNQEPKFNLVGPDFAAKDYAKLLASVPAKRIIFVDCSSSSGEFIKPLSAEGRIVITATRSGNEQNITTFADNFIRALTDDAADADKNGRLSLLEVFNYATKLTADSYKEKDQLATEHALLDDNGDGVGHEKAEAGDGTLAGVTYLDSKPIQEANGDPEMARLLEKRQQLEESIGSLKAKKSAMKAEDYDAELEKLLVELAKLNQDIKARQNQK
;
A
#
# COMPACT_ATOMS: atom_id res chain seq x y z
N MET A 1 -5.36 60.83 21.60
CA MET A 1 -4.53 61.74 20.79
C MET A 1 -3.33 60.98 20.31
N ASN A 2 -3.19 60.96 18.97
CA ASN A 2 -2.02 60.54 18.17
C ASN A 2 -1.74 59.00 18.07
N ASN A 3 -1.73 58.47 17.00
CA ASN A 3 -1.72 58.60 15.55
C ASN A 3 -1.16 57.28 15.02
N PHE A 4 -1.98 56.53 14.34
CA PHE A 4 -1.61 55.31 13.60
C PHE A 4 -0.91 55.72 12.30
N SER A 5 0.30 55.23 12.09
CA SER A 5 0.95 55.22 10.79
C SER A 5 0.78 53.84 10.15
N LYS A 6 0.05 53.81 9.04
CA LYS A 6 -0.12 52.65 8.13
C LYS A 6 1.10 52.58 7.21
N ASN A 7 1.90 51.53 7.29
CA ASN A 7 2.87 51.20 6.26
C ASN A 7 2.32 50.04 5.39
N CYS A 8 1.77 50.41 4.24
CA CYS A 8 1.51 49.51 3.12
C CYS A 8 2.82 49.24 2.40
N VAL A 9 3.34 48.05 2.48
CA VAL A 9 4.41 47.57 1.61
C VAL A 9 3.79 47.00 0.34
N ARG A 10 3.96 47.70 -0.76
CA ARG A 10 3.61 47.24 -2.12
C ARG A 10 4.70 46.30 -2.62
N TYR A 11 4.31 45.07 -3.01
CA TYR A 11 5.16 44.18 -3.80
C TYR A 11 5.05 44.56 -5.29
N PRO A 12 6.16 44.63 -6.05
CA PRO A 12 6.13 44.88 -7.49
C PRO A 12 5.83 43.58 -8.26
N ALA A 13 4.83 43.69 -9.13
CA ALA A 13 4.55 42.67 -10.14
C ALA A 13 5.61 42.79 -11.27
N PHE A 14 6.44 41.79 -11.41
CA PHE A 14 7.24 41.58 -12.61
C PHE A 14 7.31 40.06 -12.85
N TRP A 15 6.60 39.64 -13.92
CA TRP A 15 7.08 38.61 -14.86
C TRP A 15 6.07 38.46 -16.00
N ARG A 16 6.24 39.33 -17.00
CA ARG A 16 5.75 39.04 -18.35
C ARG A 16 6.94 38.48 -19.13
N LEU A 17 6.95 37.18 -19.37
CA LEU A 17 7.88 36.59 -20.33
C LEU A 17 7.26 36.60 -21.72
N ARG A 18 7.96 37.27 -22.63
CA ARG A 18 7.70 37.36 -24.07
C ARG A 18 7.91 36.00 -24.71
N ARG A 19 6.91 35.54 -25.48
CA ARG A 19 7.07 34.50 -26.47
C ARG A 19 7.88 35.04 -27.64
N THR A 20 9.06 34.48 -27.89
CA THR A 20 9.77 34.59 -29.16
C THR A 20 9.59 33.28 -29.92
N ALA A 21 8.89 33.37 -31.04
CA ALA A 21 8.80 32.30 -32.02
C ALA A 21 10.16 32.21 -32.77
N VAL A 22 10.75 31.03 -32.77
CA VAL A 22 11.87 30.70 -33.66
C VAL A 22 11.32 29.73 -34.71
N ALA A 23 11.17 30.23 -35.91
CA ALA A 23 10.96 29.44 -37.10
C ALA A 23 12.32 28.83 -37.51
N ALA A 24 12.40 27.51 -37.59
CA ALA A 24 13.53 26.82 -38.22
C ALA A 24 13.02 25.93 -39.34
N GLY A 25 13.57 26.19 -40.50
CA GLY A 25 13.16 25.66 -41.80
C GLY A 25 13.40 24.17 -41.99
N VAL A 26 12.51 23.61 -42.76
CA VAL A 26 12.56 22.24 -43.30
C VAL A 26 13.46 22.26 -44.53
N VAL A 27 14.54 21.51 -44.51
CA VAL A 27 15.33 21.17 -45.70
C VAL A 27 14.90 19.77 -46.14
N TRP A 28 14.26 19.73 -47.30
CA TRP A 28 13.97 18.51 -48.06
C TRP A 28 15.23 18.09 -48.85
N LEU A 29 15.67 16.87 -48.67
CA LEU A 29 16.60 16.20 -49.56
C LEU A 29 15.86 15.01 -50.20
N LEU A 30 15.49 15.21 -51.46
CA LEU A 30 15.06 14.20 -52.38
C LEU A 30 16.27 13.37 -52.85
N CYS A 31 16.22 12.07 -52.71
CA CYS A 31 17.01 11.16 -53.56
C CYS A 31 16.06 10.11 -54.18
N SER A 32 15.86 10.30 -55.45
CA SER A 32 15.22 9.35 -56.38
C SER A 32 16.23 8.35 -56.95
N CYS A 33 15.80 7.11 -57.08
CA CYS A 33 16.18 6.05 -58.05
C CYS A 33 15.72 4.72 -57.48
N GLY A 34 15.05 3.83 -58.18
CA GLY A 34 14.77 3.58 -59.57
C GLY A 34 13.92 2.34 -59.68
N MET A 35 13.32 2.23 -60.83
CA MET A 35 12.31 1.27 -61.28
C MET A 35 12.70 -0.23 -61.16
N GLY A 36 11.69 -1.05 -60.92
CA GLY A 36 11.70 -2.48 -61.15
C GLY A 36 10.29 -3.04 -61.17
N ARG A 37 9.69 -3.10 -62.33
CA ARG A 37 8.33 -3.59 -62.65
C ARG A 37 8.47 -4.99 -63.18
N GLU A 38 7.90 -6.02 -62.54
CA GLU A 38 7.60 -7.29 -63.22
C GLU A 38 6.21 -7.81 -62.86
N ARG A 39 5.58 -8.33 -63.93
CA ARG A 39 4.15 -8.67 -64.06
C ARG A 39 3.86 -10.08 -63.56
N ALA A 40 2.63 -10.26 -63.14
CA ALA A 40 1.94 -11.53 -62.97
C ALA A 40 1.79 -12.33 -64.28
N PRO A 41 1.42 -13.61 -64.22
CA PRO A 41 0.36 -14.11 -65.09
C PRO A 41 -0.79 -14.77 -64.31
N GLU A 42 -2.00 -14.44 -64.83
CA GLU A 42 -3.26 -15.16 -64.67
C GLU A 42 -3.20 -16.55 -65.34
N GLN A 43 -3.94 -17.51 -64.76
CA GLN A 43 -4.74 -18.53 -65.43
C GLN A 43 -5.68 -19.16 -64.42
N SER A 44 -6.97 -18.92 -64.46
CA SER A 44 -8.14 -19.50 -65.17
C SER A 44 -8.28 -21.03 -65.00
N GLY A 45 -9.47 -21.41 -64.50
CA GLY A 45 -10.06 -22.72 -64.79
C GLY A 45 -10.87 -23.34 -63.64
N SER A 46 -12.15 -22.99 -63.54
CA SER A 46 -13.38 -23.77 -63.54
C SER A 46 -13.39 -25.17 -62.89
N GLN A 47 -14.29 -25.41 -62.00
CA GLN A 47 -15.48 -26.27 -62.01
C GLN A 47 -15.77 -26.80 -60.59
N SER A 48 -16.98 -26.48 -60.10
CA SER A 48 -17.65 -27.27 -59.04
C SER A 48 -18.19 -28.57 -59.62
N PRO A 49 -18.36 -29.61 -58.80
CA PRO A 49 -19.72 -30.00 -58.51
C PRO A 49 -20.02 -30.29 -57.05
N ALA A 50 -21.30 -30.22 -56.80
CA ALA A 50 -22.03 -30.41 -55.57
C ALA A 50 -21.86 -31.81 -54.94
N GLY A 51 -21.99 -31.86 -53.61
CA GLY A 51 -22.45 -33.08 -52.96
C GLY A 51 -21.96 -33.22 -51.51
N ALA A 52 -22.96 -33.37 -50.67
CA ALA A 52 -22.98 -34.06 -49.38
C ALA A 52 -22.68 -33.22 -48.11
N ASN A 53 -23.79 -32.92 -47.46
CA ASN A 53 -23.96 -32.73 -46.02
C ASN A 53 -23.18 -33.78 -45.22
N GLN A 54 -22.19 -33.35 -44.43
CA GLN A 54 -21.80 -34.04 -43.22
C GLN A 54 -21.49 -32.97 -42.16
N SER A 55 -22.35 -32.96 -41.11
CA SER A 55 -22.10 -32.21 -39.87
C SER A 55 -20.82 -32.75 -39.24
N PRO A 56 -19.86 -31.95 -38.83
CA PRO A 56 -18.80 -32.40 -37.98
C PRO A 56 -19.35 -32.56 -36.54
N SER A 57 -19.23 -33.77 -36.06
CA SER A 57 -19.41 -34.21 -34.70
C SER A 57 -18.70 -33.25 -33.74
N SER A 58 -19.41 -32.92 -32.66
CA SER A 58 -18.91 -32.29 -31.44
C SER A 58 -17.60 -32.96 -31.00
N LEU A 59 -16.47 -32.27 -31.20
CA LEU A 59 -15.25 -32.52 -30.45
C LEU A 59 -15.48 -32.05 -29.03
N ASP A 60 -15.65 -32.96 -28.12
CA ASP A 60 -15.52 -32.74 -26.66
C ASP A 60 -14.19 -32.01 -26.39
N GLN A 61 -14.27 -30.74 -26.23
CA GLN A 61 -13.20 -29.98 -25.56
C GLN A 61 -13.27 -30.35 -24.08
N ALA A 62 -12.36 -31.23 -23.66
CA ALA A 62 -12.10 -31.41 -22.26
C ALA A 62 -11.84 -30.05 -21.60
N PRO A 63 -12.46 -29.73 -20.44
CA PRO A 63 -12.20 -28.51 -19.75
C PRO A 63 -10.71 -28.45 -19.40
N SER A 64 -10.01 -27.45 -19.91
CA SER A 64 -8.66 -27.09 -19.48
C SER A 64 -8.73 -26.91 -17.95
N LYS A 65 -8.10 -27.81 -17.21
CA LYS A 65 -7.86 -27.64 -15.79
C LYS A 65 -6.79 -26.55 -15.62
N ASP A 66 -7.19 -25.31 -15.71
CA ASP A 66 -6.41 -24.25 -15.06
C ASP A 66 -6.29 -24.66 -13.58
N PRO A 67 -5.10 -24.59 -12.99
CA PRO A 67 -4.94 -24.86 -11.58
C PRO A 67 -5.91 -23.95 -10.82
N ALA A 68 -6.85 -24.54 -10.11
CA ALA A 68 -7.90 -23.84 -9.37
C ALA A 68 -7.24 -22.74 -8.54
N ARG A 69 -7.62 -21.49 -8.79
CA ARG A 69 -7.18 -20.34 -7.99
C ARG A 69 -7.45 -20.69 -6.52
N PRO A 70 -6.45 -20.62 -5.64
CA PRO A 70 -6.68 -20.95 -4.24
C PRO A 70 -7.84 -20.10 -3.70
N ALA A 71 -8.70 -20.72 -2.91
CA ALA A 71 -9.83 -20.03 -2.29
C ALA A 71 -9.32 -18.81 -1.52
N PRO A 72 -10.03 -17.67 -1.58
CA PRO A 72 -9.63 -16.49 -0.83
C PRO A 72 -9.55 -16.83 0.67
N PRO A 73 -8.61 -16.22 1.40
CA PRO A 73 -8.45 -16.46 2.82
C PRO A 73 -9.72 -16.07 3.59
N GLN A 74 -9.96 -16.73 4.71
CA GLN A 74 -11.07 -16.34 5.59
C GLN A 74 -10.85 -14.91 6.08
N ALA A 75 -11.85 -14.06 5.89
CA ALA A 75 -11.76 -12.64 6.23
C ALA A 75 -11.76 -12.43 7.75
N ASP A 76 -10.85 -11.55 8.21
CA ASP A 76 -10.77 -11.12 9.61
C ASP A 76 -11.68 -9.90 9.83
N PRO A 77 -12.73 -9.99 10.66
CA PRO A 77 -13.64 -8.89 10.93
C PRO A 77 -13.01 -7.75 11.75
N ASN A 78 -11.84 -7.96 12.35
CA ASN A 78 -11.14 -6.98 13.17
C ASN A 78 -10.06 -6.19 12.39
N LYS A 79 -9.90 -6.45 11.09
CA LYS A 79 -9.01 -5.70 10.22
C LYS A 79 -9.77 -4.67 9.41
N PHE A 80 -9.27 -3.44 9.43
CA PHE A 80 -9.80 -2.29 8.71
C PHE A 80 -8.71 -1.69 7.84
N ALA A 81 -9.07 -1.21 6.64
CA ALA A 81 -8.16 -0.46 5.78
C ALA A 81 -8.83 0.78 5.20
N ILE A 82 -8.07 1.86 5.11
CA ILE A 82 -8.43 3.08 4.37
C ILE A 82 -7.29 3.34 3.38
N ILE A 83 -7.57 3.25 2.09
CA ILE A 83 -6.63 3.49 1.01
C ILE A 83 -7.04 4.77 0.31
N ILE A 84 -6.14 5.75 0.27
CA ILE A 84 -6.45 7.09 -0.22
C ILE A 84 -5.48 7.43 -1.35
N SER A 85 -5.99 7.67 -2.57
CA SER A 85 -5.18 8.35 -3.58
C SER A 85 -5.41 9.85 -3.55
N GLY A 86 -4.32 10.59 -3.64
CA GLY A 86 -4.36 12.04 -3.80
C GLY A 86 -4.72 12.49 -5.22
N VAL A 87 -4.72 13.80 -5.43
CA VAL A 87 -4.86 14.43 -6.76
C VAL A 87 -3.63 14.11 -7.60
N GLY A 88 -3.84 13.65 -8.83
CA GLY A 88 -2.75 13.34 -9.77
C GLY A 88 -2.15 14.58 -10.44
N GLY A 89 -2.95 15.64 -10.59
CA GLY A 89 -2.56 16.85 -11.33
C GLY A 89 -2.54 16.65 -12.85
N GLU A 90 -2.16 15.47 -13.32
CA GLU A 90 -2.20 15.05 -14.72
C GLU A 90 -2.89 13.68 -14.82
N ASP A 91 -3.57 13.41 -15.94
CA ASP A 91 -4.32 12.16 -16.16
C ASP A 91 -3.47 10.89 -15.96
N VAL A 92 -2.18 10.94 -16.33
CA VAL A 92 -1.26 9.81 -16.19
C VAL A 92 -1.05 9.43 -14.71
N TYR A 93 -0.96 10.41 -13.84
CA TYR A 93 -0.80 10.17 -12.41
C TYR A 93 -2.12 9.80 -11.74
N THR A 94 -3.23 10.43 -12.13
CA THR A 94 -4.57 10.03 -11.67
C THR A 94 -4.82 8.56 -11.94
N LYS A 95 -4.54 8.08 -13.17
CA LYS A 95 -4.67 6.67 -13.57
C LYS A 95 -3.71 5.77 -12.80
N LYS A 96 -2.44 6.19 -12.64
CA LYS A 96 -1.44 5.43 -11.88
C LYS A 96 -1.88 5.23 -10.43
N PHE A 97 -2.24 6.32 -9.73
CA PHE A 97 -2.63 6.26 -8.32
C PHE A 97 -3.91 5.44 -8.12
N THR A 98 -4.90 5.63 -8.98
CA THR A 98 -6.14 4.83 -8.97
C THR A 98 -5.84 3.34 -9.16
N SER A 99 -5.00 2.97 -10.11
CA SER A 99 -4.57 1.58 -10.32
C SER A 99 -3.86 1.00 -9.09
N GLN A 100 -2.99 1.77 -8.44
CA GLN A 100 -2.30 1.35 -7.22
C GLN A 100 -3.28 1.10 -6.06
N VAL A 101 -4.31 1.96 -5.90
CA VAL A 101 -5.37 1.78 -4.90
C VAL A 101 -6.09 0.44 -5.09
N PHE A 102 -6.50 0.12 -6.32
CA PHE A 102 -7.21 -1.13 -6.58
C PHE A 102 -6.31 -2.38 -6.45
N ARG A 103 -5.05 -2.30 -6.90
CA ARG A 103 -4.08 -3.38 -6.70
C ARG A 103 -3.82 -3.65 -5.22
N LEU A 104 -3.73 -2.60 -4.40
CA LEU A 104 -3.59 -2.74 -2.95
C LEU A 104 -4.84 -3.35 -2.33
N HIS A 105 -6.04 -2.89 -2.73
CA HIS A 105 -7.30 -3.49 -2.32
C HIS A 105 -7.34 -5.00 -2.61
N ASP A 106 -7.01 -5.39 -3.84
CA ASP A 106 -6.99 -6.81 -4.24
C ASP A 106 -5.99 -7.63 -3.41
N ALA A 107 -4.82 -7.07 -3.07
CA ALA A 107 -3.86 -7.72 -2.20
C ALA A 107 -4.40 -7.91 -0.77
N LEU A 108 -5.05 -6.88 -0.22
CA LEU A 108 -5.60 -6.92 1.14
C LEU A 108 -6.76 -7.91 1.25
N THR A 109 -7.71 -7.89 0.33
CA THR A 109 -8.92 -8.71 0.39
C THR A 109 -8.67 -10.13 -0.13
N GLY A 110 -7.92 -10.27 -1.22
CA GLY A 110 -7.67 -11.55 -1.88
C GLY A 110 -6.60 -12.42 -1.22
N ARG A 111 -5.59 -11.82 -0.57
CA ARG A 111 -4.45 -12.55 0.02
C ARG A 111 -4.33 -12.39 1.54
N LEU A 112 -4.58 -11.19 2.05
CA LEU A 112 -4.30 -10.87 3.45
C LEU A 112 -5.53 -10.96 4.35
N GLY A 113 -6.71 -11.31 3.79
CA GLY A 113 -7.92 -11.60 4.54
C GLY A 113 -8.56 -10.38 5.20
N PHE A 114 -8.43 -9.20 4.61
CA PHE A 114 -9.27 -8.06 4.99
C PHE A 114 -10.69 -8.31 4.47
N ALA A 115 -11.70 -8.07 5.30
CA ALA A 115 -13.09 -8.15 4.86
C ALA A 115 -13.41 -6.97 3.94
N GLU A 116 -14.01 -7.22 2.76
CA GLU A 116 -14.39 -6.18 1.79
C GLU A 116 -15.11 -4.99 2.46
N LYS A 117 -16.11 -5.25 3.28
CA LYS A 117 -16.89 -4.23 4.00
C LYS A 117 -16.06 -3.35 4.96
N ASN A 118 -14.86 -3.78 5.32
CA ASN A 118 -13.94 -3.07 6.22
C ASN A 118 -12.86 -2.30 5.45
N VAL A 119 -12.87 -2.33 4.11
CA VAL A 119 -11.94 -1.60 3.26
C VAL A 119 -12.63 -0.39 2.66
N THR A 120 -12.06 0.79 2.87
CA THR A 120 -12.53 2.05 2.29
C THR A 120 -11.52 2.52 1.26
N LEU A 121 -11.99 2.82 0.05
CA LEU A 121 -11.20 3.38 -1.04
C LEU A 121 -11.61 4.82 -1.25
N LEU A 122 -10.67 5.75 -1.19
CA LEU A 122 -10.89 7.15 -1.54
C LEU A 122 -9.97 7.49 -2.71
N THR A 123 -10.56 7.87 -3.84
CA THR A 123 -9.82 8.21 -5.06
C THR A 123 -10.20 9.60 -5.55
N GLU A 124 -9.37 10.19 -6.41
CA GLU A 124 -9.65 11.51 -6.97
C GLU A 124 -11.01 11.58 -7.67
N THR A 125 -11.37 10.54 -8.40
CA THR A 125 -12.62 10.45 -9.16
C THR A 125 -13.78 9.82 -8.39
N GLY A 126 -13.50 9.18 -7.26
CA GLY A 126 -14.49 8.43 -6.50
C GLY A 126 -15.04 7.23 -7.28
N ALA A 127 -16.30 6.88 -7.03
CA ALA A 127 -16.97 5.76 -7.69
C ALA A 127 -17.10 5.93 -9.23
N SER A 128 -17.09 7.17 -9.74
CA SER A 128 -17.16 7.43 -11.19
C SER A 128 -15.89 7.07 -11.95
N GLY A 129 -14.74 6.87 -11.28
CA GLY A 129 -13.52 6.35 -11.90
C GLY A 129 -13.59 4.88 -12.35
N ALA A 130 -14.70 4.20 -12.02
CA ALA A 130 -14.99 2.86 -12.49
C ALA A 130 -15.26 2.78 -14.02
N GLU A 131 -15.68 3.88 -14.63
CA GLU A 131 -15.99 3.91 -16.07
C GLU A 131 -14.73 3.80 -16.97
N ASP A 132 -13.55 4.09 -16.45
CA ASP A 132 -12.28 4.00 -17.17
C ASP A 132 -11.67 2.58 -17.24
N GLY A 133 -12.43 1.55 -16.86
CA GLY A 133 -12.03 0.13 -16.95
C GLY A 133 -11.08 -0.34 -15.82
N PHE A 134 -10.80 0.50 -14.83
CA PHE A 134 -9.97 0.15 -13.67
C PHE A 134 -10.77 -0.25 -12.43
N ALA A 135 -12.03 0.11 -12.35
CA ALA A 135 -12.92 -0.36 -11.31
C ALA A 135 -14.02 -1.21 -11.95
N ASP A 136 -14.01 -2.49 -11.66
CA ASP A 136 -15.14 -3.37 -11.90
C ASP A 136 -16.24 -3.00 -10.89
N PRO A 137 -17.39 -2.47 -11.31
CA PRO A 137 -18.49 -2.16 -10.38
C PRO A 137 -18.96 -3.40 -9.62
N ASP A 138 -18.75 -4.60 -10.14
CA ASP A 138 -19.03 -5.86 -9.45
C ASP A 138 -17.99 -6.23 -8.39
N ARG A 139 -16.78 -5.64 -8.43
CA ARG A 139 -15.73 -5.81 -7.40
C ARG A 139 -15.99 -5.01 -6.12
N ALA A 140 -16.77 -3.95 -6.19
CA ALA A 140 -17.12 -3.13 -5.02
C ALA A 140 -18.25 -3.75 -4.17
N SER A 141 -18.45 -5.04 -4.23
CA SER A 141 -19.59 -5.75 -3.62
C SER A 141 -19.69 -5.66 -2.08
N GLY A 142 -18.84 -4.92 -1.42
CA GLY A 142 -18.90 -4.79 0.05
C GLY A 142 -18.17 -3.60 0.66
N GLY A 143 -17.18 -3.00 -0.03
CA GLY A 143 -16.40 -1.86 0.45
C GLY A 143 -16.99 -0.50 0.08
N TYR A 144 -16.52 0.56 0.73
CA TYR A 144 -16.92 1.92 0.40
C TYR A 144 -15.92 2.57 -0.55
N VAL A 145 -16.41 3.10 -1.67
CA VAL A 145 -15.61 3.89 -2.63
C VAL A 145 -16.14 5.33 -2.66
N GLY A 146 -15.28 6.30 -2.39
CA GLY A 146 -15.60 7.71 -2.37
C GLY A 146 -14.52 8.61 -2.96
N ARG A 147 -14.81 9.91 -3.07
CA ARG A 147 -13.80 10.89 -3.49
C ARG A 147 -12.81 11.16 -2.34
N SER A 148 -11.55 11.37 -2.69
CA SER A 148 -10.49 11.70 -1.73
C SER A 148 -10.55 13.18 -1.29
N THR A 149 -11.59 13.54 -0.57
CA THR A 149 -11.76 14.85 0.06
C THR A 149 -11.53 14.77 1.56
N GLU A 150 -11.22 15.91 2.20
CA GLU A 150 -11.07 16.00 3.65
C GLU A 150 -12.28 15.41 4.39
N ASP A 151 -13.50 15.76 3.97
CA ASP A 151 -14.74 15.27 4.58
C ASP A 151 -14.87 13.74 4.51
N GLU A 152 -14.53 13.14 3.37
CA GLU A 152 -14.60 11.68 3.20
C GLU A 152 -13.50 10.96 4.00
N VAL A 153 -12.31 11.54 4.13
CA VAL A 153 -11.26 11.03 5.03
C VAL A 153 -11.74 11.02 6.48
N ARG A 154 -12.35 12.12 6.95
CA ARG A 154 -12.92 12.20 8.29
C ARG A 154 -14.03 11.16 8.51
N LYS A 155 -14.98 11.06 7.58
CA LYS A 155 -16.05 10.06 7.65
C LYS A 155 -15.52 8.62 7.61
N ALA A 156 -14.47 8.34 6.83
CA ALA A 156 -13.85 7.02 6.78
C ALA A 156 -13.26 6.64 8.15
N LEU A 157 -12.52 7.55 8.78
CA LEU A 157 -11.96 7.33 10.12
C LEU A 157 -13.05 7.23 11.19
N ASP A 158 -14.12 8.02 11.11
CA ASP A 158 -15.27 7.92 12.02
C ASP A 158 -16.00 6.56 11.89
N ARG A 159 -16.15 6.03 10.66
CA ARG A 159 -16.69 4.67 10.45
C ARG A 159 -15.83 3.61 11.11
N VAL A 160 -14.50 3.69 10.92
CA VAL A 160 -13.57 2.76 11.57
C VAL A 160 -13.64 2.91 13.09
N LYS A 161 -13.61 4.13 13.61
CA LYS A 161 -13.74 4.39 15.06
C LYS A 161 -14.98 3.78 15.68
N ALA A 162 -16.12 3.83 14.96
CA ALA A 162 -17.40 3.26 15.43
C ALA A 162 -17.40 1.72 15.39
N ALA A 163 -16.65 1.09 14.51
CA ALA A 163 -16.65 -0.37 14.29
C ALA A 163 -15.47 -1.09 14.95
N ALA A 164 -14.34 -0.42 15.13
CA ALA A 164 -13.12 -1.00 15.68
C ALA A 164 -13.28 -1.36 17.17
N LYS A 165 -12.57 -2.40 17.56
CA LYS A 165 -12.48 -2.93 18.93
C LYS A 165 -11.03 -2.80 19.43
N PRO A 166 -10.79 -2.99 20.75
CA PRO A 166 -9.44 -2.94 21.32
C PRO A 166 -8.43 -3.93 20.72
N ASN A 167 -8.88 -4.98 20.06
CA ASN A 167 -8.03 -5.95 19.33
C ASN A 167 -7.95 -5.71 17.82
N SER A 168 -8.55 -4.64 17.32
CA SER A 168 -8.56 -4.33 15.88
C SER A 168 -7.20 -3.84 15.38
N LEU A 169 -6.99 -4.02 14.07
CA LEU A 169 -5.90 -3.45 13.30
C LEU A 169 -6.49 -2.45 12.28
N LEU A 170 -5.93 -1.26 12.21
CA LEU A 170 -6.22 -0.28 11.18
C LEU A 170 -4.98 -0.04 10.32
N LEU A 171 -5.12 -0.22 9.01
CA LEU A 171 -4.14 0.17 8.00
C LEU A 171 -4.65 1.40 7.25
N VAL A 172 -3.87 2.48 7.25
CA VAL A 172 -4.10 3.68 6.41
C VAL A 172 -2.96 3.79 5.42
N VAL A 173 -3.27 3.89 4.14
CA VAL A 173 -2.27 4.04 3.07
C VAL A 173 -2.59 5.25 2.22
N LEU A 174 -1.62 6.16 2.09
CA LEU A 174 -1.66 7.32 1.21
C LEU A 174 -0.84 7.06 -0.05
N ILE A 175 -1.41 7.30 -1.21
CA ILE A 175 -0.78 7.10 -2.53
C ILE A 175 -0.98 8.38 -3.34
N GLY A 176 0.08 9.13 -3.62
CA GLY A 176 -0.10 10.39 -4.36
C GLY A 176 1.05 11.37 -4.20
N HIS A 177 0.69 12.62 -4.26
CA HIS A 177 1.59 13.73 -3.98
C HIS A 177 1.41 14.24 -2.56
N GLY A 178 2.52 14.57 -1.93
CA GLY A 178 2.56 15.30 -0.68
C GLY A 178 3.33 16.62 -0.86
N SER A 179 3.14 17.52 0.07
CA SER A 179 3.79 18.83 0.07
C SER A 179 4.30 19.18 1.47
N PHE A 180 5.41 19.92 1.49
CA PHE A 180 5.97 20.46 2.72
C PHE A 180 6.50 21.89 2.46
N ASP A 181 5.98 22.85 3.20
CA ASP A 181 6.32 24.27 3.09
C ASP A 181 7.30 24.75 4.19
N ASN A 182 8.07 23.83 4.76
CA ASN A 182 8.94 24.01 5.93
C ASN A 182 8.18 24.27 7.25
N GLN A 183 6.87 24.13 7.27
CA GLN A 183 6.05 24.28 8.48
C GLN A 183 5.16 23.06 8.72
N GLU A 184 4.39 22.65 7.72
CA GLU A 184 3.38 21.62 7.86
C GLU A 184 3.38 20.65 6.69
N PRO A 185 3.62 19.35 6.94
CA PRO A 185 3.48 18.32 5.91
C PRO A 185 2.00 18.05 5.63
N LYS A 186 1.64 17.96 4.33
CA LYS A 186 0.28 17.76 3.85
C LYS A 186 0.25 16.73 2.74
N PHE A 187 -0.83 15.97 2.71
CA PHE A 187 -1.18 15.09 1.60
C PHE A 187 -2.20 15.80 0.71
N ASN A 188 -1.97 15.79 -0.61
CA ASN A 188 -2.73 16.56 -1.58
C ASN A 188 -4.04 15.85 -1.92
N LEU A 189 -5.15 16.35 -1.40
CA LEU A 189 -6.49 15.83 -1.63
C LEU A 189 -7.28 16.63 -2.68
N VAL A 190 -8.44 16.13 -3.05
CA VAL A 190 -9.42 16.91 -3.84
C VAL A 190 -10.00 18.01 -2.96
N GLY A 191 -9.67 19.26 -3.27
CA GLY A 191 -10.02 20.42 -2.45
C GLY A 191 -8.89 20.79 -1.51
N PRO A 192 -9.15 21.07 -0.23
CA PRO A 192 -8.10 21.38 0.74
C PRO A 192 -7.22 20.16 1.02
N ASP A 193 -5.90 20.39 1.11
CA ASP A 193 -4.94 19.37 1.49
C ASP A 193 -5.06 19.01 2.97
N PHE A 194 -4.73 17.77 3.32
CA PHE A 194 -4.91 17.26 4.67
C PHE A 194 -3.57 17.13 5.40
N ALA A 195 -3.45 17.82 6.52
CA ALA A 195 -2.19 17.88 7.26
C ALA A 195 -1.92 16.63 8.10
N ALA A 196 -0.65 16.27 8.26
CA ALA A 196 -0.24 15.13 9.10
C ALA A 196 -0.77 15.22 10.54
N LYS A 197 -0.81 16.42 11.13
CA LYS A 197 -1.37 16.63 12.48
C LYS A 197 -2.87 16.31 12.57
N ASP A 198 -3.62 16.51 11.48
CA ASP A 198 -5.05 16.21 11.44
C ASP A 198 -5.28 14.70 11.37
N TYR A 199 -4.48 13.97 10.57
CA TYR A 199 -4.45 12.51 10.63
C TYR A 199 -4.11 12.02 12.04
N ALA A 200 -3.06 12.55 12.67
CA ALA A 200 -2.62 12.17 14.00
C ALA A 200 -3.74 12.32 15.04
N LYS A 201 -4.46 13.46 15.01
CA LYS A 201 -5.59 13.75 15.88
C LYS A 201 -6.76 12.77 15.71
N LEU A 202 -7.11 12.45 14.47
CA LEU A 202 -8.20 11.51 14.20
C LEU A 202 -7.82 10.09 14.62
N LEU A 203 -6.62 9.64 14.29
CA LEU A 203 -6.10 8.32 14.62
C LEU A 203 -5.98 8.09 16.12
N ALA A 204 -5.67 9.12 16.91
CA ALA A 204 -5.60 9.03 18.38
C ALA A 204 -6.93 8.62 19.04
N SER A 205 -8.05 8.80 18.34
CA SER A 205 -9.39 8.46 18.82
C SER A 205 -9.89 7.07 18.40
N VAL A 206 -9.15 6.34 17.55
CA VAL A 206 -9.53 5.01 17.07
C VAL A 206 -9.13 3.95 18.09
N PRO A 207 -10.05 3.14 18.61
CA PRO A 207 -9.78 2.14 19.65
C PRO A 207 -9.18 0.85 19.06
N ALA A 208 -8.14 0.97 18.24
CA ALA A 208 -7.46 -0.17 17.61
C ALA A 208 -6.15 -0.49 18.36
N LYS A 209 -5.87 -1.79 18.57
CA LYS A 209 -4.61 -2.26 19.17
C LYS A 209 -3.40 -1.84 18.34
N ARG A 210 -3.57 -1.88 17.01
CA ARG A 210 -2.52 -1.59 16.05
C ARG A 210 -3.02 -0.61 15.01
N ILE A 211 -2.30 0.49 14.84
CA ILE A 211 -2.53 1.46 13.79
C ILE A 211 -1.25 1.50 12.93
N ILE A 212 -1.40 1.23 11.64
CA ILE A 212 -0.34 1.27 10.65
C ILE A 212 -0.67 2.41 9.70
N PHE A 213 0.25 3.34 9.54
CA PHE A 213 0.14 4.45 8.61
C PHE A 213 1.28 4.39 7.61
N VAL A 214 0.96 4.24 6.33
CA VAL A 214 1.93 4.17 5.24
C VAL A 214 1.69 5.34 4.31
N ASP A 215 2.63 6.27 4.25
CA ASP A 215 2.59 7.40 3.34
C ASP A 215 3.55 7.18 2.18
N CYS A 216 3.00 6.81 1.03
CA CYS A 216 3.75 6.58 -0.20
C CYS A 216 3.91 7.86 -1.04
N SER A 217 3.60 9.03 -0.51
CA SER A 217 3.68 10.29 -1.25
C SER A 217 5.09 10.90 -1.27
N SER A 218 5.29 11.87 -2.15
CA SER A 218 6.46 12.76 -2.08
C SER A 218 6.45 13.57 -0.79
N SER A 219 7.61 14.01 -0.30
CA SER A 219 7.76 14.80 0.93
C SER A 219 7.20 14.13 2.20
N SER A 220 6.91 12.83 2.17
CA SER A 220 6.24 12.08 3.25
C SER A 220 7.08 11.94 4.53
N GLY A 221 8.41 12.08 4.47
CA GLY A 221 9.28 11.93 5.63
C GLY A 221 8.91 12.82 6.82
N GLU A 222 8.37 14.00 6.54
CA GLU A 222 7.93 14.94 7.58
C GLU A 222 6.64 14.48 8.30
N PHE A 223 5.94 13.46 7.81
CA PHE A 223 4.79 12.86 8.47
C PHE A 223 5.18 12.01 9.68
N ILE A 224 6.42 11.51 9.77
CA ILE A 224 6.91 10.69 10.88
C ILE A 224 6.61 11.36 12.21
N LYS A 225 7.19 12.54 12.44
CA LYS A 225 7.13 13.21 13.74
C LYS A 225 5.71 13.49 14.26
N PRO A 226 4.77 14.07 13.47
CA PRO A 226 3.41 14.30 13.95
C PRO A 226 2.58 13.02 14.10
N LEU A 227 2.91 11.95 13.37
CA LEU A 227 2.16 10.69 13.43
C LEU A 227 2.70 9.70 14.46
N SER A 228 3.95 9.84 14.87
CA SER A 228 4.60 8.96 15.84
C SER A 228 3.82 8.88 17.14
N ALA A 229 3.56 7.66 17.61
CA ALA A 229 2.89 7.39 18.88
C ALA A 229 3.12 5.94 19.30
N GLU A 230 3.05 5.66 20.60
CA GLU A 230 3.12 4.31 21.14
C GLU A 230 2.05 3.39 20.49
N GLY A 231 2.46 2.20 20.05
CA GLY A 231 1.60 1.22 19.40
C GLY A 231 1.25 1.53 17.94
N ARG A 232 1.74 2.63 17.38
CA ARG A 232 1.59 3.00 15.98
C ARG A 232 2.85 2.66 15.20
N ILE A 233 2.66 2.23 13.97
CA ILE A 233 3.74 2.01 12.99
C ILE A 233 3.54 3.04 11.89
N VAL A 234 4.56 3.84 11.62
CA VAL A 234 4.56 4.85 10.56
C VAL A 234 5.63 4.49 9.55
N ILE A 235 5.23 4.36 8.29
CA ILE A 235 6.14 4.13 7.15
C ILE A 235 5.96 5.29 6.19
N THR A 236 7.06 5.85 5.71
CA THR A 236 7.06 6.91 4.69
C THR A 236 7.94 6.50 3.50
N ALA A 237 7.58 6.97 2.29
CA ALA A 237 8.35 6.69 1.08
C ALA A 237 9.61 7.56 0.98
N THR A 238 9.64 8.71 1.66
CA THR A 238 10.74 9.66 1.63
C THR A 238 11.26 9.92 3.03
N ARG A 239 12.52 10.37 3.13
CA ARG A 239 13.15 10.69 4.43
C ARG A 239 12.99 12.14 4.85
N SER A 240 12.56 13.01 3.92
CA SER A 240 12.40 14.44 4.23
C SER A 240 11.43 15.12 3.27
N GLY A 241 10.99 16.33 3.65
CA GLY A 241 10.20 17.22 2.81
C GLY A 241 10.88 17.68 1.53
N ASN A 242 12.20 17.49 1.40
CA ASN A 242 12.96 17.87 0.21
C ASN A 242 12.93 16.81 -0.90
N GLU A 243 12.50 15.59 -0.61
CA GLU A 243 12.32 14.51 -1.59
C GLU A 243 10.94 14.65 -2.26
N GLN A 244 10.84 15.57 -3.23
CA GLN A 244 9.58 16.02 -3.83
C GLN A 244 9.22 15.32 -5.14
N ASN A 245 10.07 14.42 -5.62
CA ASN A 245 9.78 13.65 -6.83
C ASN A 245 8.65 12.64 -6.57
N ILE A 246 7.95 12.26 -7.66
CA ILE A 246 6.99 11.17 -7.58
C ILE A 246 7.71 9.89 -7.16
N THR A 247 7.11 9.18 -6.21
CA THR A 247 7.70 7.97 -5.64
C THR A 247 7.37 6.72 -6.45
N THR A 248 8.21 5.71 -6.32
CA THR A 248 7.96 4.35 -6.81
C THR A 248 7.66 3.38 -5.67
N PHE A 249 7.81 3.84 -4.42
CA PHE A 249 7.63 3.03 -3.23
C PHE A 249 6.25 2.37 -3.15
N ALA A 250 5.17 3.06 -3.57
CA ALA A 250 3.82 2.48 -3.56
C ALA A 250 3.73 1.18 -4.37
N ASP A 251 4.29 1.14 -5.58
CA ASP A 251 4.32 -0.08 -6.41
C ASP A 251 5.11 -1.21 -5.75
N ASN A 252 6.23 -0.88 -5.13
CA ASN A 252 7.11 -1.83 -4.45
C ASN A 252 6.51 -2.32 -3.12
N PHE A 253 5.80 -1.45 -2.39
CA PHE A 253 5.04 -1.84 -1.19
C PHE A 253 3.92 -2.83 -1.53
N ILE A 254 3.14 -2.56 -2.58
CA ILE A 254 2.09 -3.47 -3.05
C ILE A 254 2.70 -4.81 -3.51
N ARG A 255 3.83 -4.77 -4.22
CA ARG A 255 4.55 -5.98 -4.63
C ARG A 255 5.04 -6.78 -3.42
N ALA A 256 5.59 -6.12 -2.40
CA ALA A 256 6.04 -6.79 -1.19
C ALA A 256 4.92 -7.54 -0.46
N LEU A 257 3.68 -7.03 -0.51
CA LEU A 257 2.52 -7.72 0.07
C LEU A 257 2.08 -8.98 -0.70
N THR A 258 2.54 -9.14 -1.94
CA THR A 258 2.09 -10.22 -2.84
C THR A 258 3.19 -11.19 -3.27
N ASP A 259 4.45 -10.84 -3.07
CA ASP A 259 5.62 -11.63 -3.45
C ASP A 259 6.06 -12.52 -2.27
N ASP A 260 6.12 -13.84 -2.48
CA ASP A 260 6.58 -14.78 -1.44
C ASP A 260 8.05 -14.61 -1.07
N ALA A 261 8.83 -13.94 -1.93
CA ALA A 261 10.22 -13.60 -1.64
C ALA A 261 10.38 -12.54 -0.53
N ALA A 262 9.29 -11.85 -0.17
CA ALA A 262 9.27 -10.90 0.95
C ALA A 262 9.33 -11.61 2.32
N ASP A 263 8.87 -12.86 2.45
CA ASP A 263 9.01 -13.70 3.64
C ASP A 263 10.48 -14.15 3.78
N ALA A 264 11.28 -13.31 4.44
CA ALA A 264 12.73 -13.47 4.51
C ALA A 264 13.17 -14.58 5.47
N ASP A 265 12.45 -14.76 6.58
CA ASP A 265 12.72 -15.79 7.58
C ASP A 265 12.04 -17.14 7.27
N LYS A 266 11.23 -17.18 6.20
CA LYS A 266 10.51 -18.36 5.69
C LYS A 266 9.60 -19.03 6.72
N ASN A 267 9.05 -18.24 7.64
CA ASN A 267 8.08 -18.73 8.62
C ASN A 267 6.67 -18.92 8.02
N GLY A 268 6.51 -18.55 6.77
CA GLY A 268 5.26 -18.63 6.01
C GLY A 268 4.27 -17.52 6.37
N ARG A 269 4.66 -16.53 7.16
CA ARG A 269 3.92 -15.30 7.45
C ARG A 269 4.68 -14.10 6.92
N LEU A 270 3.99 -13.00 6.72
CA LEU A 270 4.59 -11.77 6.22
C LEU A 270 4.44 -10.69 7.28
N SER A 271 5.51 -10.39 8.00
CA SER A 271 5.55 -9.28 8.95
C SER A 271 5.64 -7.94 8.21
N LEU A 272 5.16 -6.87 8.84
CA LEU A 272 5.25 -5.54 8.26
C LEU A 272 6.71 -5.06 8.10
N LEU A 273 7.63 -5.54 8.95
CA LEU A 273 9.06 -5.27 8.81
C LEU A 273 9.63 -5.90 7.54
N GLU A 274 9.25 -7.12 7.21
CA GLU A 274 9.66 -7.79 5.98
C GLU A 274 9.10 -7.07 4.76
N VAL A 275 7.83 -6.64 4.81
CA VAL A 275 7.23 -5.80 3.77
C VAL A 275 8.02 -4.51 3.56
N PHE A 276 8.35 -3.80 4.63
CA PHE A 276 9.14 -2.57 4.58
C PHE A 276 10.53 -2.80 3.99
N ASN A 277 11.26 -3.78 4.50
CA ASN A 277 12.61 -4.08 4.03
C ASN A 277 12.63 -4.50 2.56
N TYR A 278 11.67 -5.34 2.14
CA TYR A 278 11.58 -5.80 0.75
C TYR A 278 11.17 -4.67 -0.20
N ALA A 279 10.19 -3.85 0.17
CA ALA A 279 9.78 -2.69 -0.61
C ALA A 279 10.91 -1.66 -0.76
N THR A 280 11.63 -1.35 0.32
CA THR A 280 12.77 -0.43 0.32
C THR A 280 13.89 -0.96 -0.59
N LYS A 281 14.19 -2.27 -0.50
CA LYS A 281 15.18 -2.91 -1.38
C LYS A 281 14.77 -2.81 -2.85
N LEU A 282 13.53 -3.16 -3.19
CA LEU A 282 13.01 -3.07 -4.56
C LEU A 282 13.07 -1.64 -5.09
N THR A 283 12.78 -0.65 -4.24
CA THR A 283 12.88 0.76 -4.60
C THR A 283 14.31 1.15 -4.94
N ALA A 284 15.26 0.83 -4.09
CA ALA A 284 16.68 1.08 -4.36
C ALA A 284 17.18 0.35 -5.61
N ASP A 285 16.81 -0.91 -5.79
CA ASP A 285 17.18 -1.71 -6.96
C ASP A 285 16.61 -1.09 -8.27
N SER A 286 15.39 -0.53 -8.23
CA SER A 286 14.76 0.11 -9.40
C SER A 286 15.51 1.36 -9.90
N TYR A 287 16.09 2.15 -9.00
CA TYR A 287 16.97 3.28 -9.35
C TYR A 287 18.30 2.81 -9.90
N LYS A 288 18.89 1.79 -9.27
CA LYS A 288 20.15 1.21 -9.70
C LYS A 288 20.06 0.60 -11.11
N GLU A 289 18.99 -0.12 -11.41
CA GLU A 289 18.74 -0.70 -12.73
C GLU A 289 18.63 0.34 -13.85
N LYS A 290 18.18 1.55 -13.51
CA LYS A 290 18.06 2.68 -14.42
C LYS A 290 19.31 3.58 -14.45
N ASP A 291 20.34 3.21 -13.71
CA ASP A 291 21.55 4.03 -13.50
C ASP A 291 21.21 5.46 -13.02
N GLN A 292 20.25 5.55 -12.09
CA GLN A 292 19.76 6.81 -11.51
C GLN A 292 20.10 6.90 -10.03
N LEU A 293 20.32 8.13 -9.56
CA LEU A 293 20.41 8.40 -8.13
C LEU A 293 19.02 8.26 -7.50
N ALA A 294 18.96 7.59 -6.36
CA ALA A 294 17.70 7.49 -5.61
C ALA A 294 17.25 8.87 -5.14
N THR A 295 15.97 9.17 -5.37
CA THR A 295 15.32 10.43 -4.97
C THR A 295 14.23 10.20 -3.92
N GLU A 296 14.14 8.98 -3.40
CA GLU A 296 13.24 8.57 -2.33
C GLU A 296 13.97 7.57 -1.42
N HIS A 297 13.79 7.73 -0.09
CA HIS A 297 14.38 6.90 0.93
C HIS A 297 13.34 6.64 2.00
N ALA A 298 12.80 5.42 2.02
CA ALA A 298 11.73 5.07 2.93
C ALA A 298 12.20 5.02 4.39
N LEU A 299 11.34 5.47 5.30
CA LEU A 299 11.57 5.43 6.74
C LEU A 299 10.50 4.60 7.45
N LEU A 300 10.89 3.99 8.57
CA LEU A 300 10.03 3.31 9.52
C LEU A 300 10.22 3.93 10.91
N ASP A 301 9.12 4.26 11.60
CA ASP A 301 9.04 4.56 13.03
C ASP A 301 7.98 3.63 13.64
N ASP A 302 8.37 2.78 14.57
CA ASP A 302 7.45 1.87 15.26
C ASP A 302 7.65 1.83 16.78
N ASN A 303 8.57 2.65 17.29
CA ASN A 303 8.86 2.79 18.71
C ASN A 303 8.21 4.03 19.36
N GLY A 304 7.69 4.95 18.53
CA GLY A 304 6.97 6.15 18.97
C GLY A 304 7.86 7.31 19.43
N ASP A 305 9.13 7.34 18.98
CA ASP A 305 10.07 8.42 19.36
C ASP A 305 10.09 9.60 18.38
N GLY A 306 9.38 9.48 17.23
CA GLY A 306 9.29 10.51 16.21
C GLY A 306 10.50 10.60 15.30
N VAL A 307 11.35 9.57 15.30
CA VAL A 307 12.53 9.47 14.44
C VAL A 307 12.42 8.23 13.57
N GLY A 308 12.24 8.41 12.27
CA GLY A 308 12.17 7.28 11.34
C GLY A 308 13.56 6.84 10.87
N HIS A 309 13.73 5.54 10.66
CA HIS A 309 14.98 4.94 10.20
C HIS A 309 14.80 4.18 8.88
N GLU A 310 15.80 4.25 8.01
CA GLU A 310 15.84 3.47 6.75
C GLU A 310 16.05 1.97 7.02
N LYS A 311 16.56 1.62 8.21
CA LYS A 311 16.83 0.25 8.66
C LYS A 311 16.42 0.07 10.10
N ALA A 312 15.89 -1.08 10.42
CA ALA A 312 15.42 -1.46 11.75
C ALA A 312 16.48 -1.46 12.87
N GLU A 313 17.77 -1.32 12.52
CA GLU A 313 18.91 -1.49 13.45
C GLU A 313 19.04 -0.38 14.50
N ALA A 314 18.35 0.75 14.32
CA ALA A 314 18.49 1.92 15.18
C ALA A 314 17.40 2.09 16.26
N GLY A 315 16.68 1.01 16.58
CA GLY A 315 15.62 1.02 17.61
C GLY A 315 14.23 0.77 17.08
N ASP A 316 14.02 0.88 15.78
CA ASP A 316 12.78 0.54 15.10
C ASP A 316 12.75 -0.93 14.63
N GLY A 317 11.60 -1.37 14.11
CA GLY A 317 11.41 -2.69 13.52
C GLY A 317 10.91 -3.76 14.49
N THR A 318 10.93 -3.50 15.79
CA THR A 318 10.46 -4.48 16.78
C THR A 318 8.96 -4.72 16.67
N LEU A 319 8.18 -3.65 16.61
CA LEU A 319 6.74 -3.73 16.52
C LEU A 319 6.29 -4.17 15.13
N ALA A 320 6.95 -3.68 14.08
CA ALA A 320 6.71 -4.08 12.70
C ALA A 320 7.07 -5.56 12.46
N GLY A 321 8.10 -6.08 13.13
CA GLY A 321 8.52 -7.49 13.03
C GLY A 321 7.53 -8.50 13.61
N VAL A 322 6.67 -8.07 14.53
CA VAL A 322 5.62 -8.91 15.14
C VAL A 322 4.21 -8.51 14.70
N THR A 323 4.10 -7.60 13.74
CA THR A 323 2.81 -7.16 13.17
C THR A 323 2.61 -7.81 11.80
N TYR A 324 1.62 -8.70 11.72
CA TYR A 324 1.30 -9.46 10.52
C TYR A 324 -0.01 -8.96 9.90
N LEU A 325 0.01 -8.78 8.58
CA LEU A 325 -1.19 -8.38 7.84
C LEU A 325 -2.03 -9.57 7.37
N ASP A 326 -1.47 -10.79 7.37
CA ASP A 326 -2.20 -12.01 6.98
C ASP A 326 -3.28 -12.41 7.99
N SER A 327 -4.20 -13.30 7.57
CA SER A 327 -5.25 -13.89 8.42
C SER A 327 -5.01 -15.38 8.72
N LYS A 328 -3.75 -15.87 8.63
CA LYS A 328 -3.41 -17.27 8.86
C LYS A 328 -3.92 -17.82 10.19
N PRO A 329 -3.85 -17.12 11.32
CA PRO A 329 -4.41 -17.64 12.58
C PRO A 329 -5.89 -17.98 12.47
N ILE A 330 -6.68 -17.16 11.77
CA ILE A 330 -8.11 -17.42 11.57
C ILE A 330 -8.32 -18.64 10.66
N GLN A 331 -7.51 -18.75 9.60
CA GLN A 331 -7.55 -19.92 8.69
C GLN A 331 -7.14 -21.20 9.40
N GLU A 332 -6.08 -21.18 10.19
CA GLU A 332 -5.62 -22.30 11.01
C GLU A 332 -6.67 -22.73 12.04
N ALA A 333 -7.40 -21.77 12.60
CA ALA A 333 -8.52 -22.06 13.50
C ALA A 333 -9.64 -22.84 12.82
N ASN A 334 -9.85 -22.63 11.50
CA ASN A 334 -10.84 -23.36 10.69
C ASN A 334 -12.23 -23.45 11.35
N GLY A 335 -12.73 -22.34 11.90
CA GLY A 335 -14.01 -22.26 12.60
C GLY A 335 -14.02 -22.84 14.02
N ASP A 336 -12.89 -23.28 14.55
CA ASP A 336 -12.75 -23.76 15.93
C ASP A 336 -12.45 -22.56 16.87
N PRO A 337 -13.40 -22.15 17.74
CA PRO A 337 -13.23 -20.98 18.60
C PRO A 337 -12.08 -21.13 19.61
N GLU A 338 -11.84 -22.36 20.10
CA GLU A 338 -10.77 -22.61 21.05
C GLU A 338 -9.40 -22.55 20.37
N MET A 339 -9.29 -23.11 19.16
CA MET A 339 -8.08 -22.94 18.33
C MET A 339 -7.82 -21.46 18.03
N ALA A 340 -8.84 -20.69 17.66
CA ALA A 340 -8.71 -19.26 17.43
C ALA A 340 -8.16 -18.54 18.66
N ARG A 341 -8.66 -18.86 19.86
CA ARG A 341 -8.19 -18.30 21.14
C ARG A 341 -6.73 -18.66 21.42
N LEU A 342 -6.33 -19.90 21.17
CA LEU A 342 -4.95 -20.33 21.38
C LEU A 342 -3.98 -19.61 20.41
N LEU A 343 -4.37 -19.45 19.15
CA LEU A 343 -3.56 -18.76 18.14
C LEU A 343 -3.46 -17.25 18.42
N GLU A 344 -4.54 -16.63 18.88
CA GLU A 344 -4.51 -15.22 19.32
C GLU A 344 -3.57 -15.06 20.53
N LYS A 345 -3.64 -15.94 21.50
CA LYS A 345 -2.74 -15.91 22.66
C LYS A 345 -1.28 -16.12 22.25
N ARG A 346 -1.01 -16.99 21.29
CA ARG A 346 0.35 -17.18 20.73
C ARG A 346 0.88 -15.87 20.16
N GLN A 347 0.09 -15.19 19.35
CA GLN A 347 0.47 -13.90 18.78
C GLN A 347 0.73 -12.84 19.86
N GLN A 348 -0.08 -12.78 20.90
CA GLN A 348 0.12 -11.85 22.04
C GLN A 348 1.43 -12.12 22.78
N LEU A 349 1.81 -13.39 22.95
CA LEU A 349 3.08 -13.76 23.59
C LEU A 349 4.28 -13.41 22.70
N GLU A 350 4.19 -13.66 21.38
CA GLU A 350 5.23 -13.29 20.41
C GLU A 350 5.45 -11.76 20.40
N GLU A 351 4.37 -10.97 20.42
CA GLU A 351 4.44 -9.51 20.53
C GLU A 351 5.07 -9.05 21.87
N SER A 352 4.74 -9.74 22.97
CA SER A 352 5.30 -9.43 24.30
C SER A 352 6.81 -9.71 24.34
N ILE A 353 7.23 -10.83 23.73
CA ILE A 353 8.65 -11.18 23.60
C ILE A 353 9.37 -10.14 22.73
N GLY A 354 8.78 -9.72 21.62
CA GLY A 354 9.33 -8.66 20.77
C GLY A 354 9.51 -7.35 21.54
N SER A 355 8.45 -6.90 22.26
CA SER A 355 8.47 -5.69 23.08
C SER A 355 9.51 -5.76 24.22
N LEU A 356 9.69 -6.94 24.81
CA LEU A 356 10.72 -7.16 25.83
C LEU A 356 12.14 -7.05 25.23
N LYS A 357 12.35 -7.64 24.05
CA LYS A 357 13.63 -7.55 23.33
C LYS A 357 14.03 -6.11 23.04
N ALA A 358 13.07 -5.25 22.65
CA ALA A 358 13.32 -3.83 22.42
C ALA A 358 13.77 -3.09 23.69
N LYS A 359 13.28 -3.52 24.86
CA LYS A 359 13.63 -2.92 26.16
C LYS A 359 14.92 -3.46 26.79
N LYS A 360 15.62 -4.40 26.13
CA LYS A 360 16.80 -5.07 26.68
C LYS A 360 17.85 -4.12 27.19
N SER A 361 18.18 -3.06 26.42
CA SER A 361 19.20 -2.07 26.80
C SER A 361 18.77 -1.16 27.99
N ALA A 362 17.48 -1.05 28.25
CA ALA A 362 16.91 -0.23 29.32
C ALA A 362 16.63 -1.02 30.61
N MET A 363 16.81 -2.37 30.59
CA MET A 363 16.54 -3.25 31.71
C MET A 363 17.81 -3.80 32.32
N LYS A 364 17.76 -4.23 33.60
CA LYS A 364 18.82 -5.03 34.20
C LYS A 364 18.81 -6.41 33.53
N ALA A 365 19.99 -6.97 33.29
CA ALA A 365 20.13 -8.26 32.59
C ALA A 365 19.34 -9.38 33.30
N GLU A 366 19.41 -9.44 34.62
CA GLU A 366 18.70 -10.44 35.42
C GLU A 366 17.18 -10.36 35.28
N ASP A 367 16.62 -9.13 35.30
CA ASP A 367 15.17 -8.89 35.16
C ASP A 367 14.72 -9.22 33.72
N TYR A 368 15.53 -8.86 32.71
CA TYR A 368 15.28 -9.20 31.32
C TYR A 368 15.26 -10.71 31.09
N ASP A 369 16.28 -11.42 31.58
CA ASP A 369 16.42 -12.87 31.36
C ASP A 369 15.28 -13.62 32.07
N ALA A 370 14.90 -13.23 33.27
CA ALA A 370 13.78 -13.83 34.01
C ALA A 370 12.42 -13.63 33.30
N GLU A 371 12.15 -12.42 32.80
CA GLU A 371 10.89 -12.14 32.09
C GLU A 371 10.87 -12.85 30.72
N LEU A 372 12.01 -12.89 30.01
CA LEU A 372 12.12 -13.60 28.75
C LEU A 372 11.90 -15.11 28.94
N GLU A 373 12.52 -15.72 29.95
CA GLU A 373 12.32 -17.14 30.27
C GLU A 373 10.85 -17.46 30.53
N LYS A 374 10.19 -16.64 31.35
CA LYS A 374 8.76 -16.80 31.64
C LYS A 374 7.90 -16.79 30.38
N LEU A 375 8.10 -15.80 29.48
CA LEU A 375 7.34 -15.68 28.23
C LEU A 375 7.64 -16.86 27.27
N LEU A 376 8.89 -17.30 27.18
CA LEU A 376 9.25 -18.44 26.32
C LEU A 376 8.67 -19.76 26.83
N VAL A 377 8.65 -19.98 28.15
CA VAL A 377 8.03 -21.16 28.76
C VAL A 377 6.51 -21.16 28.51
N GLU A 378 5.85 -20.01 28.64
CA GLU A 378 4.42 -19.88 28.33
C GLU A 378 4.13 -20.13 26.86
N LEU A 379 4.95 -19.59 25.94
CA LEU A 379 4.84 -19.84 24.50
C LEU A 379 5.04 -21.32 24.15
N ALA A 380 6.01 -21.99 24.78
CA ALA A 380 6.27 -23.40 24.56
C ALA A 380 5.07 -24.29 24.98
N LYS A 381 4.47 -24.02 26.15
CA LYS A 381 3.26 -24.71 26.62
C LYS A 381 2.09 -24.49 25.66
N LEU A 382 1.87 -23.24 25.25
CA LEU A 382 0.80 -22.88 24.33
C LEU A 382 0.95 -23.59 22.96
N ASN A 383 2.17 -23.70 22.45
CA ASN A 383 2.46 -24.44 21.22
C ASN A 383 2.16 -25.94 21.36
N GLN A 384 2.37 -26.53 22.55
CA GLN A 384 1.97 -27.92 22.81
C GLN A 384 0.46 -28.07 22.78
N ASP A 385 -0.30 -27.13 23.40
CA ASP A 385 -1.77 -27.14 23.39
C ASP A 385 -2.33 -26.99 21.98
N ILE A 386 -1.77 -26.09 21.16
CA ILE A 386 -2.12 -25.91 19.74
C ILE A 386 -1.89 -27.23 18.97
N LYS A 387 -0.71 -27.85 19.14
CA LYS A 387 -0.38 -29.10 18.47
C LYS A 387 -1.28 -30.26 18.90
N ALA A 388 -1.58 -30.35 20.19
CA ALA A 388 -2.50 -31.38 20.71
C ALA A 388 -3.91 -31.24 20.09
N ARG A 389 -4.39 -29.98 19.93
CA ARG A 389 -5.70 -29.73 19.33
C ARG A 389 -5.71 -29.96 17.83
N GLN A 390 -4.61 -29.68 17.11
CA GLN A 390 -4.48 -30.01 15.69
C GLN A 390 -4.55 -31.52 15.43
N ASN A 391 -3.99 -32.32 16.34
CA ASN A 391 -3.98 -33.77 16.22
C ASN A 391 -5.35 -34.44 16.61
N GLN A 392 -6.30 -33.69 17.17
CA GLN A 392 -7.63 -34.16 17.52
C GLN A 392 -8.66 -34.03 16.37
N LYS A 393 -8.27 -33.40 15.26
CA LYS A 393 -9.05 -33.27 14.03
C LYS A 393 -8.63 -34.30 13.00
#